data_711f20fd37bee611816b58c28b9d367d
#
_entry.id   711f20fd37bee611816b58c28b9d367d
#
_cell.length_a   1.000
_cell.length_b   1.000
_cell.length_c   1.000
_cell.angle_alpha   90.00
_cell.angle_beta   90.00
_cell.angle_gamma   90.00
#
_symmetry.space_group_name_H-M   'P 1'
#
loop_
_entity.id
_entity.type
_entity.pdbx_description
1 polymer ?
#
loop_
_entity_poly.entity_id
_entity_poly.type
_entity_poly.pdbx_seq_one_letter_code
_entity_poly.pdbx_strand_id
1 'polypeptide(L)'
;TLLASSAASDVYKRQAPNDPDNIKLMSECVGDKIDEVFIGSCMTNIGHYRAAAKVLEGAGRVKGVLWICPPTRMDEKQLREEGIYGVFAAAGARMEMPGCSLCMGNQARVEDGVTVFSTSTRNFNNRMGKGARVYLGSAELAAVCALLGRIPSVDEYLEIMKEKVDPFAGDLYRYLNFDQITGFEDEGRVVPLEEMPKIENILGMPVGVGK
;
A
#
# COMPACT_ATOMS: atom_id res chain seq x y z
N THR A 1 12.92 -5.42 14.34
CA THR A 1 14.09 -4.69 13.77
C THR A 1 14.16 -4.78 12.24
N LEU A 2 13.67 -5.87 11.63
CA LEU A 2 13.65 -6.04 10.15
C LEU A 2 12.54 -5.23 9.47
N LEU A 3 11.39 -5.03 10.13
CA LEU A 3 10.28 -4.21 9.61
C LEU A 3 10.63 -2.72 9.59
N ALA A 4 11.37 -2.25 10.59
CA ALA A 4 11.83 -0.86 10.62
C ALA A 4 12.83 -0.53 9.50
N SER A 5 13.63 -1.50 9.03
CA SER A 5 14.60 -1.27 7.96
C SER A 5 13.97 -1.19 6.56
N SER A 6 12.91 -1.96 6.28
CA SER A 6 12.20 -1.88 4.99
C SER A 6 11.34 -0.61 4.91
N ALA A 7 10.62 -0.29 5.97
CA ALA A 7 9.85 0.96 6.05
C ALA A 7 10.75 2.20 5.94
N ALA A 8 11.95 2.18 6.54
CA ALA A 8 12.89 3.27 6.45
C ALA A 8 13.43 3.48 5.02
N SER A 9 13.63 2.41 4.24
CA SER A 9 14.08 2.55 2.85
C SER A 9 13.01 3.16 1.95
N ASP A 10 11.74 2.87 2.19
CA ASP A 10 10.61 3.43 1.43
C ASP A 10 10.30 4.88 1.83
N VAL A 11 10.66 5.29 3.03
CA VAL A 11 10.52 6.68 3.50
C VAL A 11 11.46 7.61 2.74
N TYR A 12 12.64 7.14 2.37
CA TYR A 12 13.68 7.98 1.76
C TYR A 12 13.61 8.07 0.23
N LYS A 13 12.92 7.14 -0.43
CA LYS A 13 12.81 7.12 -1.89
C LYS A 13 11.36 6.96 -2.33
N ARG A 14 10.95 7.77 -3.29
CA ARG A 14 9.62 7.70 -3.90
C ARG A 14 9.69 8.05 -5.36
N GLN A 15 8.75 7.53 -6.14
CA GLN A 15 8.60 8.00 -7.50
C GLN A 15 7.90 9.36 -7.50
N ALA A 16 8.56 10.34 -8.07
CA ALA A 16 8.01 11.66 -8.32
C ALA A 16 7.17 11.67 -9.63
N PRO A 17 6.39 12.72 -9.86
CA PRO A 17 5.42 12.74 -10.94
C PRO A 17 5.96 12.36 -12.30
N ASN A 18 5.17 11.49 -12.93
CA ASN A 18 5.06 11.15 -14.33
C ASN A 18 6.19 10.32 -14.95
N ASP A 19 7.14 9.82 -14.15
CA ASP A 19 8.20 8.97 -14.67
C ASP A 19 8.65 7.95 -13.60
N PRO A 20 8.70 6.63 -13.93
CA PRO A 20 9.21 5.62 -13.02
C PRO A 20 10.66 5.85 -12.58
N ASP A 21 11.46 6.45 -13.44
CA ASP A 21 12.88 6.73 -13.18
C ASP A 21 13.11 8.02 -12.40
N ASN A 22 12.09 8.87 -12.26
CA ASN A 22 12.14 10.08 -11.48
C ASN A 22 12.01 9.76 -9.98
N ILE A 23 13.07 9.21 -9.40
CA ILE A 23 13.13 8.86 -7.98
C ILE A 23 13.68 10.05 -7.20
N LYS A 24 12.94 10.53 -6.20
CA LYS A 24 13.33 11.61 -5.31
C LYS A 24 13.37 11.17 -3.86
N LEU A 25 14.20 11.82 -3.08
CA LEU A 25 14.17 11.70 -1.63
C LEU A 25 12.94 12.44 -1.07
N MET A 26 12.45 11.99 0.06
CA MET A 26 11.34 12.66 0.75
C MET A 26 11.66 14.09 1.09
N SER A 27 12.91 14.35 1.51
CA SER A 27 13.42 15.67 1.82
C SER A 27 13.35 16.67 0.66
N GLU A 28 13.37 16.18 -0.58
CA GLU A 28 13.29 17.01 -1.79
C GLU A 28 11.84 17.37 -2.17
N CYS A 29 10.85 16.70 -1.55
CA CYS A 29 9.43 16.87 -1.84
C CYS A 29 8.63 17.39 -0.64
N VAL A 30 9.30 17.70 0.47
CA VAL A 30 8.65 18.21 1.70
C VAL A 30 7.82 19.44 1.38
N GLY A 31 6.58 19.43 1.83
CA GLY A 31 5.66 20.55 1.65
C GLY A 31 4.91 20.56 0.32
N ASP A 32 5.26 19.69 -0.63
CA ASP A 32 4.51 19.56 -1.88
C ASP A 32 3.04 19.25 -1.56
N LYS A 33 2.13 20.08 -2.08
CA LYS A 33 0.69 19.95 -1.86
C LYS A 33 0.17 18.67 -2.47
N ILE A 34 -0.64 17.94 -1.73
CA ILE A 34 -1.36 16.76 -2.19
C ILE A 34 -2.87 17.07 -2.17
N ASP A 35 -3.49 17.02 -3.33
CA ASP A 35 -4.90 17.30 -3.52
C ASP A 35 -5.75 16.05 -3.32
N GLU A 36 -5.27 14.93 -3.85
CA GLU A 36 -5.95 13.64 -3.75
C GLU A 36 -4.99 12.53 -3.32
N VAL A 37 -5.51 11.55 -2.60
CA VAL A 37 -4.76 10.38 -2.15
C VAL A 37 -5.50 9.12 -2.55
N PHE A 38 -4.78 8.16 -3.12
CA PHE A 38 -5.30 6.85 -3.46
C PHE A 38 -4.56 5.75 -2.70
N ILE A 39 -5.29 5.03 -1.85
CA ILE A 39 -4.81 3.80 -1.18
C ILE A 39 -5.54 2.62 -1.80
N GLY A 40 -4.81 1.87 -2.61
CA GLY A 40 -5.36 0.76 -3.37
C GLY A 40 -4.35 0.16 -4.31
N SER A 41 -4.74 -0.78 -5.06
CA SER A 41 -4.06 -1.58 -6.07
C SER A 41 -3.91 -3.04 -5.66
N CYS A 42 -3.64 -3.91 -6.64
CA CYS A 42 -3.40 -5.34 -6.41
C CYS A 42 -2.17 -5.65 -5.54
N MET A 43 -1.29 -4.68 -5.32
CA MET A 43 -0.08 -4.81 -4.47
C MET A 43 -0.29 -4.31 -3.05
N THR A 44 -1.43 -3.69 -2.76
CA THR A 44 -1.76 -3.18 -1.43
C THR A 44 -2.51 -4.26 -0.66
N ASN A 45 -1.86 -4.89 0.30
CA ASN A 45 -2.47 -5.94 1.10
C ASN A 45 -3.22 -5.38 2.33
N ILE A 46 -3.94 -6.24 3.04
CA ILE A 46 -4.81 -5.86 4.16
C ILE A 46 -4.08 -5.12 5.29
N GLY A 47 -2.83 -5.50 5.57
CA GLY A 47 -2.01 -4.85 6.60
C GLY A 47 -1.76 -3.37 6.32
N HIS A 48 -1.57 -3.01 5.06
CA HIS A 48 -1.41 -1.61 4.66
C HIS A 48 -2.67 -0.78 4.92
N TYR A 49 -3.87 -1.35 4.71
CA TYR A 49 -5.12 -0.66 5.04
C TYR A 49 -5.30 -0.51 6.55
N ARG A 50 -4.92 -1.53 7.33
CA ARG A 50 -4.93 -1.46 8.80
C ARG A 50 -3.99 -0.37 9.30
N ALA A 51 -2.77 -0.31 8.79
CA ALA A 51 -1.79 0.73 9.13
C ALA A 51 -2.28 2.13 8.74
N ALA A 52 -2.79 2.30 7.52
CA ALA A 52 -3.38 3.56 7.07
C ALA A 52 -4.56 4.00 7.95
N ALA A 53 -5.42 3.06 8.36
CA ALA A 53 -6.52 3.34 9.27
C ALA A 53 -6.02 3.80 10.65
N LYS A 54 -4.94 3.19 11.18
CA LYS A 54 -4.33 3.64 12.45
C LYS A 54 -3.83 5.08 12.38
N VAL A 55 -3.24 5.48 11.27
CA VAL A 55 -2.83 6.87 11.05
C VAL A 55 -4.02 7.82 11.09
N LEU A 56 -5.16 7.43 10.49
CA LEU A 56 -6.36 8.26 10.35
C LEU A 56 -7.30 8.19 11.56
N GLU A 57 -7.13 7.21 12.45
CA GLU A 57 -7.99 7.01 13.61
C GLU A 57 -8.01 8.24 14.52
N GLY A 58 -9.21 8.76 14.77
CA GLY A 58 -9.41 9.95 15.62
C GLY A 58 -9.01 11.28 14.99
N ALA A 59 -8.47 11.30 13.78
CA ALA A 59 -7.99 12.54 13.14
C ALA A 59 -9.12 13.41 12.54
N GLY A 60 -10.34 12.86 12.40
CA GLY A 60 -11.43 13.54 11.70
C GLY A 60 -11.24 13.52 10.19
N ARG A 61 -11.93 14.44 9.49
CA ARG A 61 -11.91 14.49 8.02
C ARG A 61 -10.55 14.94 7.50
N VAL A 62 -10.03 14.22 6.50
CA VAL A 62 -8.78 14.56 5.80
C VAL A 62 -8.92 15.86 4.97
N LYS A 63 -7.78 16.47 4.62
CA LYS A 63 -7.75 17.78 3.94
C LYS A 63 -8.06 17.73 2.45
N GLY A 64 -7.82 16.59 1.80
CA GLY A 64 -8.06 16.39 0.38
C GLY A 64 -9.09 15.30 0.13
N VAL A 65 -9.10 14.78 -1.09
CA VAL A 65 -9.91 13.62 -1.45
C VAL A 65 -9.13 12.36 -1.16
N LEU A 66 -9.69 11.47 -0.35
CA LEU A 66 -9.11 10.16 -0.05
C LEU A 66 -9.93 9.07 -0.75
N TRP A 67 -9.26 8.26 -1.55
CA TRP A 67 -9.84 7.11 -2.23
C TRP A 67 -9.30 5.82 -1.61
N ILE A 68 -10.20 4.89 -1.28
CA ILE A 68 -9.87 3.58 -0.73
C ILE A 68 -10.43 2.52 -1.67
N CYS A 69 -9.56 1.63 -2.17
CA CYS A 69 -9.94 0.56 -3.08
C CYS A 69 -9.22 -0.74 -2.71
N PRO A 70 -9.82 -1.63 -1.93
CA PRO A 70 -9.24 -2.92 -1.60
C PRO A 70 -8.96 -3.77 -2.85
N PRO A 71 -7.93 -4.65 -2.84
CA PRO A 71 -7.61 -5.47 -4.00
C PRO A 71 -8.67 -6.52 -4.29
N THR A 72 -9.32 -7.08 -3.26
CA THR A 72 -10.31 -8.14 -3.39
C THR A 72 -11.55 -7.90 -2.53
N ARG A 73 -12.64 -8.60 -2.86
CA ARG A 73 -13.85 -8.59 -2.02
C ARG A 73 -13.64 -9.28 -0.66
N MET A 74 -12.67 -10.17 -0.57
CA MET A 74 -12.30 -10.80 0.71
C MET A 74 -11.66 -9.79 1.64
N ASP A 75 -10.72 -8.98 1.13
CA ASP A 75 -10.11 -7.90 1.89
C ASP A 75 -11.17 -6.86 2.31
N GLU A 76 -12.06 -6.49 1.39
CA GLU A 76 -13.18 -5.59 1.70
C GLU A 76 -14.03 -6.13 2.86
N LYS A 77 -14.42 -7.41 2.78
CA LYS A 77 -15.23 -8.05 3.81
C LYS A 77 -14.53 -8.02 5.17
N GLN A 78 -13.27 -8.44 5.20
CA GLN A 78 -12.49 -8.47 6.43
C GLN A 78 -12.28 -7.08 7.03
N LEU A 79 -11.94 -6.08 6.21
CA LEU A 79 -11.80 -4.69 6.67
C LEU A 79 -13.12 -4.12 7.23
N ARG A 80 -14.27 -4.55 6.71
CA ARG A 80 -15.58 -4.20 7.27
C ARG A 80 -15.82 -4.87 8.61
N GLU A 81 -15.51 -6.15 8.74
CA GLU A 81 -15.65 -6.93 9.97
C GLU A 81 -14.74 -6.38 11.08
N GLU A 82 -13.55 -5.92 10.73
CA GLU A 82 -12.61 -5.27 11.64
C GLU A 82 -13.00 -3.80 11.99
N GLY A 83 -14.05 -3.25 11.41
CA GLY A 83 -14.49 -1.87 11.64
C GLY A 83 -13.65 -0.79 10.92
N ILE A 84 -12.65 -1.18 10.15
CA ILE A 84 -11.71 -0.27 9.47
C ILE A 84 -12.40 0.62 8.44
N TYR A 85 -13.45 0.13 7.80
CA TYR A 85 -14.29 0.93 6.92
C TYR A 85 -14.95 2.11 7.64
N GLY A 86 -15.29 1.94 8.93
CA GLY A 86 -15.80 3.03 9.76
C GLY A 86 -14.77 4.14 9.96
N VAL A 87 -13.50 3.79 10.15
CA VAL A 87 -12.41 4.77 10.27
C VAL A 87 -12.23 5.55 8.97
N PHE A 88 -12.19 4.86 7.83
CA PHE A 88 -12.09 5.53 6.52
C PHE A 88 -13.30 6.42 6.22
N ALA A 89 -14.51 5.97 6.56
CA ALA A 89 -15.71 6.77 6.40
C ALA A 89 -15.68 8.04 7.27
N ALA A 90 -15.23 7.93 8.53
CA ALA A 90 -15.05 9.07 9.43
C ALA A 90 -14.00 10.05 8.89
N ALA A 91 -12.94 9.56 8.24
CA ALA A 91 -11.96 10.36 7.54
C ALA A 91 -12.50 11.02 6.25
N GLY A 92 -13.71 10.68 5.82
CA GLY A 92 -14.33 11.21 4.61
C GLY A 92 -13.86 10.55 3.32
N ALA A 93 -13.35 9.32 3.41
CA ALA A 93 -12.87 8.58 2.25
C ALA A 93 -14.00 8.18 1.30
N ARG A 94 -13.70 8.19 0.00
CA ARG A 94 -14.50 7.57 -1.06
C ARG A 94 -14.11 6.11 -1.17
N MET A 95 -15.07 5.23 -0.92
CA MET A 95 -14.86 3.79 -0.95
C MET A 95 -15.20 3.27 -2.34
N GLU A 96 -14.20 2.74 -3.04
CA GLU A 96 -14.36 2.19 -4.37
C GLU A 96 -14.57 0.67 -4.35
N MET A 97 -15.17 0.16 -5.42
CA MET A 97 -15.32 -1.28 -5.62
C MET A 97 -13.95 -1.94 -5.67
N PRO A 98 -13.76 -3.09 -4.99
CA PRO A 98 -12.50 -3.82 -5.02
C PRO A 98 -11.99 -4.09 -6.43
N GLY A 99 -10.69 -3.86 -6.64
CA GLY A 99 -10.03 -4.07 -7.93
C GLY A 99 -9.05 -2.96 -8.30
N CYS A 100 -8.91 -2.71 -9.59
CA CYS A 100 -7.91 -1.76 -10.11
C CYS A 100 -8.38 -0.29 -10.13
N SER A 101 -9.68 0.00 -10.10
CA SER A 101 -10.25 1.34 -10.05
C SER A 101 -9.35 2.49 -10.56
N LEU A 102 -8.99 3.46 -9.70
CA LEU A 102 -8.12 4.59 -10.05
C LEU A 102 -6.73 4.16 -10.53
N CYS A 103 -6.23 3.02 -10.06
CA CYS A 103 -4.92 2.53 -10.48
C CYS A 103 -4.81 2.37 -12.01
N MET A 104 -5.91 2.10 -12.69
CA MET A 104 -6.00 2.03 -14.16
C MET A 104 -6.68 3.24 -14.80
N GLY A 105 -7.31 4.09 -13.98
CA GLY A 105 -8.08 5.24 -14.47
C GLY A 105 -9.29 4.87 -15.33
N ASN A 106 -9.85 3.68 -15.14
CA ASN A 106 -10.95 3.16 -15.95
C ASN A 106 -12.32 3.19 -15.27
N GLN A 107 -12.39 2.94 -13.96
CA GLN A 107 -13.63 2.98 -13.18
C GLN A 107 -13.84 4.33 -12.51
N ALA A 108 -12.75 4.92 -12.02
CA ALA A 108 -12.72 6.27 -11.46
C ALA A 108 -11.46 6.99 -11.91
N ARG A 109 -11.49 8.31 -11.89
CA ARG A 109 -10.35 9.18 -12.21
C ARG A 109 -10.26 10.28 -11.20
N VAL A 110 -9.04 10.73 -10.92
CA VAL A 110 -8.80 11.96 -10.19
C VAL A 110 -9.15 13.18 -11.06
N GLU A 111 -9.31 14.34 -10.46
CA GLU A 111 -9.55 15.58 -11.19
C GLU A 111 -8.37 15.96 -12.10
N ASP A 112 -8.63 16.75 -13.12
CA ASP A 112 -7.61 17.18 -14.08
C ASP A 112 -6.57 18.09 -13.39
N GLY A 113 -5.30 17.85 -13.64
CA GLY A 113 -4.20 18.70 -13.16
C GLY A 113 -3.85 18.61 -11.67
N VAL A 114 -4.53 17.76 -10.88
CA VAL A 114 -4.28 17.63 -9.44
C VAL A 114 -2.99 16.89 -9.14
N THR A 115 -2.47 17.10 -7.93
CA THR A 115 -1.35 16.34 -7.39
C THR A 115 -1.86 15.20 -6.52
N VAL A 116 -1.46 13.99 -6.85
CA VAL A 116 -1.94 12.75 -6.23
C VAL A 116 -0.81 12.03 -5.51
N PHE A 117 -1.07 11.52 -4.32
CA PHE A 117 -0.23 10.52 -3.68
C PHE A 117 -0.89 9.15 -3.77
N SER A 118 -0.19 8.13 -4.28
CA SER A 118 -0.80 6.86 -4.63
C SER A 118 0.04 5.66 -4.20
N THR A 119 -0.62 4.58 -3.83
CA THR A 119 -0.02 3.26 -3.60
C THR A 119 -0.03 2.38 -4.85
N SER A 120 -0.34 2.94 -6.01
CA SER A 120 -0.31 2.20 -7.28
C SER A 120 1.11 1.84 -7.70
N THR A 121 1.24 0.94 -8.69
CA THR A 121 2.52 0.31 -9.03
C THR A 121 3.19 0.88 -10.27
N ARG A 122 2.57 1.85 -10.94
CA ARG A 122 3.09 2.43 -12.19
C ARG A 122 2.88 3.92 -12.22
N ASN A 123 3.84 4.62 -12.79
CA ASN A 123 3.81 6.07 -12.90
C ASN A 123 4.13 6.50 -14.35
N PHE A 124 3.15 7.07 -15.02
CA PHE A 124 3.29 7.68 -16.34
C PHE A 124 2.19 8.73 -16.57
N ASN A 125 2.41 9.60 -17.54
CA ASN A 125 1.51 10.71 -17.81
C ASN A 125 0.05 10.29 -18.03
N ASN A 126 -0.87 11.04 -17.44
CA ASN A 126 -2.31 10.89 -17.60
C ASN A 126 -2.92 9.55 -17.15
N ARG A 127 -2.17 8.74 -16.40
CA ARG A 127 -2.64 7.42 -15.96
C ARG A 127 -3.87 7.49 -15.07
N MET A 128 -3.86 8.34 -14.05
CA MET A 128 -4.94 8.45 -13.07
C MET A 128 -5.94 9.56 -13.42
N GLY A 129 -5.50 10.56 -14.20
CA GLY A 129 -6.29 11.69 -14.66
C GLY A 129 -5.48 12.54 -15.64
N LYS A 130 -6.14 13.39 -16.42
CA LYS A 130 -5.49 14.23 -17.40
C LYS A 130 -4.62 15.29 -16.71
N GLY A 131 -3.32 15.31 -16.99
CA GLY A 131 -2.40 16.27 -16.39
C GLY A 131 -2.13 16.02 -14.90
N ALA A 132 -2.63 14.93 -14.31
CA ALA A 132 -2.40 14.62 -12.92
C ALA A 132 -0.91 14.34 -12.65
N ARG A 133 -0.41 14.88 -11.55
CA ARG A 133 0.96 14.70 -11.07
C ARG A 133 0.94 13.64 -9.96
N VAL A 134 1.50 12.47 -10.21
CA VAL A 134 1.37 11.31 -9.32
C VAL A 134 2.68 11.02 -8.61
N TYR A 135 2.66 11.05 -7.28
CA TYR A 135 3.68 10.48 -6.41
C TYR A 135 3.31 9.05 -6.03
N LEU A 136 4.28 8.14 -6.03
CA LEU A 136 4.07 6.77 -5.54
C LEU A 136 4.83 6.54 -4.23
N GLY A 137 4.18 5.86 -3.27
CA GLY A 137 4.79 5.49 -2.01
C GLY A 137 3.93 4.52 -1.20
N SER A 138 4.30 4.33 0.07
CA SER A 138 3.60 3.40 0.96
C SER A 138 2.20 3.90 1.37
N ALA A 139 1.37 2.98 1.85
CA ALA A 139 0.01 3.30 2.32
C ALA A 139 0.02 4.16 3.59
N GLU A 140 0.98 3.94 4.46
CA GLU A 140 1.18 4.72 5.68
C GLU A 140 1.50 6.17 5.35
N LEU A 141 2.43 6.38 4.42
CA LEU A 141 2.77 7.72 3.98
C LEU A 141 1.63 8.38 3.21
N ALA A 142 0.88 7.61 2.41
CA ALA A 142 -0.33 8.09 1.74
C ALA A 142 -1.36 8.59 2.77
N ALA A 143 -1.58 7.85 3.86
CA ALA A 143 -2.48 8.26 4.93
C ALA A 143 -2.00 9.53 5.63
N VAL A 144 -0.70 9.68 5.89
CA VAL A 144 -0.13 10.91 6.45
C VAL A 144 -0.30 12.08 5.47
N CYS A 145 -0.06 11.87 4.18
CA CYS A 145 -0.30 12.89 3.16
C CYS A 145 -1.77 13.32 3.11
N ALA A 146 -2.72 12.38 3.23
CA ALA A 146 -4.14 12.69 3.29
C ALA A 146 -4.48 13.57 4.52
N LEU A 147 -3.91 13.24 5.67
CA LEU A 147 -4.10 13.95 6.92
C LEU A 147 -3.56 15.40 6.83
N LEU A 148 -2.36 15.55 6.31
CA LEU A 148 -1.65 16.83 6.27
C LEU A 148 -2.00 17.67 5.03
N GLY A 149 -2.49 17.08 3.95
CA GLY A 149 -2.70 17.72 2.64
C GLY A 149 -1.40 18.07 1.92
N ARG A 150 -0.29 17.48 2.34
CA ARG A 150 1.05 17.69 1.79
C ARG A 150 1.96 16.51 2.09
N ILE A 151 3.12 16.47 1.44
CA ILE A 151 4.18 15.54 1.80
C ILE A 151 4.82 16.02 3.12
N PRO A 152 4.89 15.16 4.17
CA PRO A 152 5.51 15.51 5.46
C PRO A 152 7.03 15.56 5.38
N SER A 153 7.67 16.14 6.39
CA SER A 153 9.09 15.90 6.63
C SER A 153 9.33 14.47 7.12
N VAL A 154 10.57 14.01 7.05
CA VAL A 154 10.95 12.68 7.56
C VAL A 154 10.62 12.57 9.05
N ASP A 155 10.95 13.60 9.82
CA ASP A 155 10.73 13.63 11.27
C ASP A 155 9.24 13.59 11.60
N GLU A 156 8.39 14.41 10.94
CA GLU A 156 6.94 14.38 11.11
C GLU A 156 6.36 13.00 10.80
N TYR A 157 6.84 12.36 9.73
CA TYR A 157 6.39 11.02 9.36
C TYR A 157 6.76 9.99 10.42
N LEU A 158 8.03 9.99 10.85
CA LEU A 158 8.54 9.03 11.84
C LEU A 158 7.86 9.19 13.21
N GLU A 159 7.57 10.41 13.63
CA GLU A 159 6.81 10.67 14.86
C GLU A 159 5.41 10.04 14.79
N ILE A 160 4.69 10.24 13.69
CA ILE A 160 3.36 9.64 13.50
C ILE A 160 3.44 8.11 13.47
N MET A 161 4.44 7.55 12.79
CA MET A 161 4.62 6.10 12.73
C MET A 161 4.90 5.52 14.11
N LYS A 162 5.82 6.12 14.85
CA LYS A 162 6.21 5.70 16.19
C LYS A 162 5.04 5.75 17.19
N GLU A 163 4.16 6.74 17.04
CA GLU A 163 3.00 6.90 17.93
C GLU A 163 1.85 5.95 17.54
N LYS A 164 1.51 5.88 16.25
CA LYS A 164 0.24 5.29 15.80
C LYS A 164 0.38 3.90 15.18
N VAL A 165 1.50 3.55 14.61
CA VAL A 165 1.67 2.31 13.82
C VAL A 165 2.61 1.32 14.51
N ASP A 166 3.80 1.74 14.89
CA ASP A 166 4.82 0.85 15.43
C ASP A 166 4.38 0.03 16.64
N PRO A 167 3.59 0.58 17.61
CA PRO A 167 3.13 -0.20 18.75
C PRO A 167 2.22 -1.37 18.38
N PHE A 168 1.60 -1.32 17.21
CA PHE A 168 0.64 -2.31 16.72
C PHE A 168 1.15 -3.10 15.51
N ALA A 169 2.42 -2.92 15.11
CA ALA A 169 2.97 -3.48 13.87
C ALA A 169 2.81 -5.00 13.77
N GLY A 170 2.94 -5.74 14.88
CA GLY A 170 2.75 -7.19 14.93
C GLY A 170 1.34 -7.64 14.53
N ASP A 171 0.33 -6.86 14.88
CA ASP A 171 -1.07 -7.17 14.57
C ASP A 171 -1.49 -6.62 13.20
N LEU A 172 -1.03 -5.40 12.86
CA LEU A 172 -1.40 -4.74 11.60
C LEU A 172 -0.92 -5.50 10.37
N TYR A 173 0.34 -5.95 10.39
CA TYR A 173 0.96 -6.61 9.26
C TYR A 173 0.84 -8.14 9.28
N ARG A 174 -0.12 -8.65 10.02
CA ARG A 174 -0.46 -10.06 10.01
C ARG A 174 -1.35 -10.38 8.81
N TYR A 175 -0.79 -11.02 7.80
CA TYR A 175 -1.49 -11.28 6.54
C TYR A 175 -2.14 -12.67 6.47
N LEU A 176 -1.55 -13.63 7.14
CA LEU A 176 -1.95 -15.02 7.08
C LEU A 176 -2.20 -15.52 8.51
N ASN A 177 -3.41 -16.00 8.74
CA ASN A 177 -3.84 -16.53 10.03
C ASN A 177 -3.77 -18.06 10.01
N PHE A 178 -2.58 -18.62 9.76
CA PHE A 178 -2.38 -20.07 9.72
C PHE A 178 -2.75 -20.75 11.03
N ASP A 179 -2.56 -20.08 12.15
CA ASP A 179 -2.97 -20.52 13.48
C ASP A 179 -4.50 -20.63 13.67
N GLN A 180 -5.29 -20.05 12.78
CA GLN A 180 -6.76 -20.16 12.79
C GLN A 180 -7.31 -21.27 11.90
N ILE A 181 -6.45 -21.90 11.10
CA ILE A 181 -6.81 -23.01 10.23
C ILE A 181 -6.57 -24.31 11.01
N THR A 182 -7.66 -24.88 11.54
CA THR A 182 -7.60 -26.19 12.23
C THR A 182 -7.03 -27.24 11.30
N GLY A 183 -5.94 -27.91 11.70
CA GLY A 183 -5.28 -28.94 10.90
C GLY A 183 -4.18 -28.43 9.98
N PHE A 184 -3.83 -27.14 10.02
CA PHE A 184 -2.65 -26.61 9.33
C PHE A 184 -1.37 -26.83 10.14
N GLU A 185 -1.48 -27.51 11.28
CA GLU A 185 -0.35 -27.82 12.13
C GLU A 185 0.58 -28.81 11.42
N ASP A 186 1.77 -28.32 11.06
CA ASP A 186 3.00 -29.09 10.82
C ASP A 186 2.97 -30.30 9.84
N GLU A 187 2.15 -30.27 8.80
CA GLU A 187 2.38 -31.18 7.67
C GLU A 187 3.60 -30.77 6.81
N GLY A 188 4.17 -29.60 7.09
CA GLY A 188 5.38 -29.10 6.47
C GLY A 188 6.62 -29.81 6.99
N ARG A 189 7.04 -30.89 6.35
CA ARG A 189 8.36 -31.44 6.62
C ARG A 189 9.40 -30.75 5.74
N VAL A 190 10.52 -30.35 6.34
CA VAL A 190 11.70 -29.93 5.58
C VAL A 190 12.24 -31.15 4.83
N VAL A 191 12.07 -31.16 3.52
CA VAL A 191 12.64 -32.20 2.65
C VAL A 191 14.04 -31.73 2.23
N PRO A 192 15.10 -32.47 2.50
CA PRO A 192 16.44 -32.20 2.00
C PRO A 192 16.40 -32.05 0.47
N LEU A 193 17.23 -31.17 -0.08
CA LEU A 193 17.26 -30.88 -1.51
C LEU A 193 17.49 -32.16 -2.37
N GLU A 194 18.20 -33.12 -1.83
CA GLU A 194 18.51 -34.41 -2.47
C GLU A 194 17.29 -35.35 -2.54
N GLU A 195 16.31 -35.17 -1.65
CA GLU A 195 15.07 -35.96 -1.62
C GLU A 195 13.94 -35.27 -2.42
N MET A 196 14.14 -34.03 -2.90
CA MET A 196 13.13 -33.39 -3.71
C MET A 196 12.97 -34.10 -5.05
N PRO A 197 11.74 -34.43 -5.47
CA PRO A 197 11.54 -35.02 -6.79
C PRO A 197 12.10 -34.05 -7.83
N LYS A 198 12.93 -34.56 -8.73
CA LYS A 198 13.39 -33.79 -9.88
C LYS A 198 12.16 -33.38 -10.66
N ILE A 199 11.95 -32.08 -10.79
CA ILE A 199 10.87 -31.53 -11.62
C ILE A 199 11.24 -31.84 -13.07
N GLU A 200 10.71 -32.95 -13.59
CA GLU A 200 10.71 -33.18 -15.00
C GLU A 200 9.72 -32.19 -15.62
N ASN A 201 10.21 -31.41 -16.57
CA ASN A 201 9.42 -30.43 -17.27
C ASN A 201 8.18 -31.11 -17.89
N ILE A 202 6.98 -30.60 -17.61
CA ILE A 202 5.70 -31.08 -18.16
C ILE A 202 5.73 -31.14 -19.70
N LEU A 203 6.64 -30.44 -20.35
CA LEU A 203 6.82 -30.39 -21.81
C LEU A 203 7.99 -31.25 -22.31
N GLY A 204 8.64 -32.03 -21.45
CA GLY A 204 9.79 -32.88 -21.84
C GLY A 204 11.04 -32.13 -22.26
N MET A 205 11.13 -30.82 -22.00
CA MET A 205 12.31 -30.03 -22.30
C MET A 205 13.28 -30.05 -21.10
N PRO A 206 14.59 -30.23 -21.33
CA PRO A 206 15.55 -30.17 -20.24
C PRO A 206 15.54 -28.76 -19.61
N VAL A 207 15.33 -28.71 -18.29
CA VAL A 207 15.48 -27.46 -17.53
C VAL A 207 16.95 -27.08 -17.59
N GLY A 208 17.31 -26.06 -18.35
CA GLY A 208 18.67 -25.55 -18.41
C GLY A 208 19.09 -25.06 -17.04
N VAL A 209 20.06 -25.70 -16.41
CA VAL A 209 20.73 -25.15 -15.24
C VAL A 209 21.55 -23.98 -15.78
N GLY A 210 21.07 -22.75 -15.51
CA GLY A 210 21.81 -21.54 -15.83
C GLY A 210 23.18 -21.58 -15.14
N LYS A 211 24.24 -21.39 -15.91
CA LYS A 211 25.59 -21.18 -15.41
C LYS A 211 25.71 -19.78 -14.84
#